data_674b41665961b374d9bd48cb2a0d2cfb
#
_entry.id   674b41665961b374d9bd48cb2a0d2cfb
#
_cell.length_a   1.000
_cell.length_b   1.000
_cell.length_c   1.000
_cell.angle_alpha   90.00
_cell.angle_beta   90.00
_cell.angle_gamma   90.00
#
_symmetry.space_group_name_H-M   'P 1'
#
loop_
_entity.id
_entity.type
_entity.pdbx_description
1 polymer ?
#
loop_
_entity_poly.entity_id
_entity_poly.type
_entity_poly.pdbx_seq_one_letter_code
_entity_poly.pdbx_strand_id
1 'polypeptide(L)'
;MELMGRIAAYNALLDRKAQLADETTENNKAIEQARRDLADLMIDAEIDRVSSGGYTFTLSEKTAFSKRGGADEQLFAVLREDGLGDIIRETVNPRTLQATLKEVAEQNDGELPAQYDGLVSVYRYMDVGRRKA
;
A
#
# COMPACT_ATOMS: atom_id res chain seq x y z
N MET A 1 30.46 -24.59 1.73
CA MET A 1 29.72 -24.73 2.98
C MET A 1 28.26 -24.36 2.78
N GLU A 2 27.36 -25.18 3.27
CA GLU A 2 25.91 -25.02 3.10
C GLU A 2 25.41 -23.67 3.64
N LEU A 3 25.86 -23.28 4.84
CA LEU A 3 25.45 -22.00 5.44
C LEU A 3 25.83 -20.81 4.57
N MET A 4 27.05 -20.76 4.07
CA MET A 4 27.51 -19.65 3.24
C MET A 4 26.77 -19.62 1.91
N GLY A 5 26.46 -20.77 1.35
CA GLY A 5 25.63 -20.88 0.13
C GLY A 5 24.22 -20.35 0.34
N ARG A 6 23.62 -20.64 1.47
CA ARG A 6 22.28 -20.14 1.84
C ARG A 6 22.28 -18.63 2.06
N ILE A 7 23.32 -18.11 2.70
CA ILE A 7 23.48 -16.66 2.89
C ILE A 7 23.60 -15.96 1.53
N ALA A 8 24.43 -16.49 0.63
CA ALA A 8 24.60 -15.92 -0.70
C ALA A 8 23.28 -15.91 -1.50
N ALA A 9 22.53 -17.02 -1.42
CA ALA A 9 21.23 -17.11 -2.09
C ALA A 9 20.22 -16.09 -1.53
N TYR A 10 20.15 -15.99 -0.22
CA TYR A 10 19.26 -15.01 0.45
C TYR A 10 19.64 -13.58 0.07
N ASN A 11 20.92 -13.28 0.10
CA ASN A 11 21.44 -11.97 -0.27
C ASN A 11 21.08 -11.60 -1.72
N ALA A 12 21.22 -12.54 -2.65
CA ALA A 12 20.86 -12.32 -4.05
C ALA A 12 19.36 -12.02 -4.23
N LEU A 13 18.52 -12.74 -3.49
CA LEU A 13 17.07 -12.50 -3.53
C LEU A 13 16.69 -11.12 -2.98
N LEU A 14 17.33 -10.67 -1.91
CA LEU A 14 17.11 -9.35 -1.36
C LEU A 14 17.54 -8.25 -2.33
N ASP A 15 18.68 -8.44 -2.99
CA ASP A 15 19.16 -7.49 -4.01
C ASP A 15 18.20 -7.46 -5.21
N ARG A 16 17.70 -8.61 -5.62
CA ARG A 16 16.71 -8.70 -6.71
C ARG A 16 15.41 -7.99 -6.33
N LYS A 17 14.96 -8.13 -5.11
CA LYS A 17 13.77 -7.43 -4.62
C LYS A 17 13.93 -5.92 -4.72
N ALA A 18 15.08 -5.40 -4.31
CA ALA A 18 15.37 -3.96 -4.42
C ALA A 18 15.38 -3.50 -5.89
N GLN A 19 16.01 -4.27 -6.77
CA GLN A 19 16.06 -3.98 -8.19
C GLN A 19 14.67 -3.96 -8.83
N LEU A 20 13.83 -4.94 -8.50
CA LEU A 20 12.44 -4.99 -9.00
C LEU A 20 11.62 -3.80 -8.51
N ALA A 21 11.82 -3.36 -7.28
CA ALA A 21 11.14 -2.18 -6.75
C ALA A 21 11.52 -0.93 -7.52
N ASP A 22 12.81 -0.75 -7.82
CA ASP A 22 13.31 0.38 -8.61
C ASP A 22 12.76 0.34 -10.03
N GLU A 23 12.78 -0.83 -10.68
CA GLU A 23 12.24 -1.02 -12.02
C GLU A 23 10.74 -0.70 -12.06
N THR A 24 9.99 -1.12 -11.05
CA THR A 24 8.56 -0.83 -10.93
C THR A 24 8.31 0.67 -10.81
N THR A 25 9.08 1.36 -9.98
CA THR A 25 8.98 2.81 -9.81
C THR A 25 9.23 3.54 -11.13
N GLU A 26 10.29 3.16 -11.85
CA GLU A 26 10.62 3.77 -13.13
C GLU A 26 9.56 3.48 -14.19
N ASN A 27 9.05 2.24 -14.23
CA ASN A 27 8.00 1.87 -15.18
C ASN A 27 6.69 2.62 -14.89
N ASN A 28 6.34 2.82 -13.63
CA ASN A 28 5.16 3.59 -13.25
C ASN A 28 5.25 5.05 -13.73
N LYS A 29 6.43 5.66 -13.62
CA LYS A 29 6.66 7.00 -14.15
C LYS A 29 6.50 7.05 -15.67
N ALA A 30 7.02 6.04 -16.37
CA ALA A 30 6.89 5.94 -17.82
C ALA A 30 5.44 5.77 -18.24
N ILE A 31 4.65 4.95 -17.53
CA ILE A 31 3.21 4.77 -17.76
C ILE A 31 2.48 6.10 -17.60
N GLU A 32 2.75 6.85 -16.52
CA GLU A 32 2.11 8.14 -16.28
C GLU A 32 2.38 9.14 -17.42
N GLN A 33 3.64 9.22 -17.85
CA GLN A 33 4.00 10.13 -18.95
C GLN A 33 3.35 9.71 -20.27
N ALA A 34 3.40 8.41 -20.59
CA ALA A 34 2.81 7.89 -21.82
C ALA A 34 1.29 8.10 -21.84
N ARG A 35 0.63 7.93 -20.68
CA ARG A 35 -0.80 8.15 -20.54
C ARG A 35 -1.19 9.60 -20.84
N ARG A 36 -0.43 10.56 -20.29
CA ARG A 36 -0.68 11.99 -20.54
C ARG A 36 -0.47 12.34 -22.00
N ASP A 37 0.62 11.86 -22.59
CA ASP A 37 0.94 12.12 -23.98
C ASP A 37 -0.13 11.56 -24.92
N LEU A 38 -0.61 10.33 -24.62
CA LEU A 38 -1.68 9.70 -25.40
C LEU A 38 -2.99 10.47 -25.24
N ALA A 39 -3.37 10.88 -24.04
CA ALA A 39 -4.56 11.65 -23.79
C ALA A 39 -4.54 12.97 -24.57
N ASP A 40 -3.41 13.67 -24.55
CA ASP A 40 -3.24 14.93 -25.28
C ASP A 40 -3.41 14.73 -26.80
N LEU A 41 -2.80 13.68 -27.34
CA LEU A 41 -2.94 13.36 -28.77
C LEU A 41 -4.37 13.02 -29.15
N MET A 42 -5.08 12.27 -28.30
CA MET A 42 -6.49 11.93 -28.53
C MET A 42 -7.39 13.16 -28.46
N ILE A 43 -7.13 14.08 -27.53
CA ILE A 43 -7.86 15.35 -27.42
C ILE A 43 -7.63 16.18 -28.68
N ASP A 44 -6.37 16.35 -29.11
CA ASP A 44 -6.01 17.15 -30.27
C ASP A 44 -6.60 16.58 -31.57
N ALA A 45 -6.68 15.25 -31.67
CA ALA A 45 -7.22 14.57 -32.84
C ALA A 45 -8.74 14.39 -32.77
N GLU A 46 -9.38 14.81 -31.68
CA GLU A 46 -10.83 14.63 -31.44
C GLU A 46 -11.25 13.16 -31.53
N ILE A 47 -10.42 12.26 -30.99
CA ILE A 47 -10.67 10.82 -30.96
C ILE A 47 -11.03 10.42 -29.54
N ASP A 48 -12.22 9.85 -29.34
CA ASP A 48 -12.68 9.37 -28.03
C ASP A 48 -12.30 7.91 -27.78
N ARG A 49 -12.10 7.13 -28.83
CA ARG A 49 -11.86 5.71 -28.74
C ARG A 49 -11.04 5.23 -29.92
N VAL A 50 -10.06 4.39 -29.64
CA VAL A 50 -9.23 3.78 -30.68
C VAL A 50 -8.83 2.38 -30.25
N SER A 51 -8.83 1.43 -31.17
CA SER A 51 -8.41 0.05 -30.92
C SER A 51 -7.06 -0.21 -31.58
N SER A 52 -6.17 -0.82 -30.82
CA SER A 52 -4.85 -1.20 -31.31
C SER A 52 -4.28 -2.32 -30.44
N GLY A 53 -3.55 -3.26 -31.04
CA GLY A 53 -2.87 -4.31 -30.30
C GLY A 53 -3.80 -5.24 -29.52
N GLY A 54 -5.05 -5.39 -29.95
CA GLY A 54 -6.03 -6.22 -29.25
C GLY A 54 -6.76 -5.53 -28.10
N TYR A 55 -6.52 -4.25 -27.89
CA TYR A 55 -7.15 -3.46 -26.82
C TYR A 55 -7.86 -2.25 -27.38
N THR A 56 -8.90 -1.81 -26.70
CA THR A 56 -9.59 -0.56 -27.00
C THR A 56 -9.22 0.48 -25.95
N PHE A 57 -8.77 1.64 -26.42
CA PHE A 57 -8.36 2.75 -25.57
C PHE A 57 -9.45 3.84 -25.66
N THR A 58 -10.00 4.20 -24.50
CA THR A 58 -11.09 5.16 -24.42
C THR A 58 -10.64 6.38 -23.62
N LEU A 59 -10.79 7.56 -24.21
CA LEU A 59 -10.56 8.82 -23.52
C LEU A 59 -11.74 9.10 -22.60
N SER A 60 -11.49 9.35 -21.33
CA SER A 60 -12.54 9.70 -20.38
C SER A 60 -12.02 10.66 -19.33
N GLU A 61 -12.89 11.61 -18.95
CA GLU A 61 -12.59 12.46 -17.81
C GLU A 61 -12.92 11.70 -16.53
N LYS A 62 -11.97 11.65 -15.61
CA LYS A 62 -12.16 11.02 -14.30
C LYS A 62 -11.92 12.03 -13.21
N THR A 63 -12.75 11.98 -12.18
CA THR A 63 -12.62 12.83 -11.01
C THR A 63 -12.36 11.96 -9.80
N ALA A 64 -11.32 12.29 -9.04
CA ALA A 64 -10.99 11.60 -7.81
C ALA A 64 -11.31 12.50 -6.62
N PHE A 65 -11.94 11.91 -5.61
CA PHE A 65 -12.22 12.59 -4.36
C PHE A 65 -11.47 11.88 -3.24
N SER A 66 -10.79 12.64 -2.41
CA SER A 66 -10.05 12.06 -1.30
C SER A 66 -10.19 12.93 -0.06
N LYS A 67 -10.07 12.30 1.08
CA LYS A 67 -10.13 13.00 2.36
C LYS A 67 -8.91 13.93 2.49
N ARG A 68 -9.17 15.18 2.89
CA ARG A 68 -8.11 16.14 3.18
C ARG A 68 -7.60 15.90 4.60
N GLY A 69 -6.30 15.88 4.78
CA GLY A 69 -5.69 15.72 6.10
C GLY A 69 -6.08 16.84 7.07
N GLY A 70 -6.35 16.48 8.30
CA GLY A 70 -6.65 17.43 9.37
C GLY A 70 -8.11 17.93 9.43
N ALA A 71 -8.99 17.44 8.54
CA ALA A 71 -10.38 17.89 8.49
C ALA A 71 -11.38 16.74 8.76
N ASP A 72 -10.96 15.69 9.44
CA ASP A 72 -11.77 14.49 9.65
C ASP A 72 -13.08 14.77 10.39
N GLU A 73 -13.02 15.53 11.49
CA GLU A 73 -14.22 15.83 12.27
C GLU A 73 -15.26 16.61 11.47
N GLN A 74 -14.80 17.59 10.71
CA GLN A 74 -15.67 18.41 9.86
C GLN A 74 -16.29 17.57 8.75
N LEU A 75 -15.48 16.71 8.11
CA LEU A 75 -15.96 15.81 7.07
C LEU A 75 -17.01 14.84 7.62
N PHE A 76 -16.76 14.25 8.78
CA PHE A 76 -17.68 13.30 9.39
C PHE A 76 -19.02 13.96 9.74
N ALA A 77 -18.99 15.20 10.23
CA ALA A 77 -20.20 15.96 10.52
C ALA A 77 -21.03 16.19 9.24
N VAL A 78 -20.38 16.59 8.16
CA VAL A 78 -21.05 16.81 6.86
C VAL A 78 -21.63 15.50 6.33
N LEU A 79 -20.88 14.41 6.40
CA LEU A 79 -21.37 13.10 5.94
C LEU A 79 -22.60 12.65 6.73
N ARG A 80 -22.63 12.87 8.04
CA ARG A 80 -23.80 12.53 8.85
C ARG A 80 -25.02 13.38 8.50
N GLU A 81 -24.82 14.67 8.28
CA GLU A 81 -25.89 15.56 7.86
C GLU A 81 -26.49 15.17 6.51
N ASP A 82 -25.64 14.66 5.60
CA ASP A 82 -26.06 14.22 4.27
C ASP A 82 -26.66 12.78 4.26
N GLY A 83 -26.77 12.13 5.40
CA GLY A 83 -27.27 10.77 5.48
C GLY A 83 -26.28 9.71 5.05
N LEU A 84 -24.98 10.05 5.01
CA LEU A 84 -23.90 9.18 4.57
C LEU A 84 -23.04 8.66 5.74
N GLY A 85 -23.56 8.74 6.97
CA GLY A 85 -22.81 8.31 8.16
C GLY A 85 -22.40 6.84 8.15
N ASP A 86 -23.08 6.00 7.38
CA ASP A 86 -22.79 4.56 7.30
C ASP A 86 -21.40 4.25 6.75
N ILE A 87 -20.79 5.18 6.01
CA ILE A 87 -19.43 4.99 5.47
C ILE A 87 -18.34 5.35 6.46
N ILE A 88 -18.70 5.94 7.61
CA ILE A 88 -17.76 6.25 8.68
C ILE A 88 -17.52 4.98 9.50
N ARG A 89 -16.27 4.57 9.64
CA ARG A 89 -15.89 3.36 10.38
C ARG A 89 -14.76 3.64 11.36
N GLU A 90 -14.88 3.06 12.53
CA GLU A 90 -13.78 3.01 13.47
C GLU A 90 -12.79 1.94 13.01
N THR A 91 -11.53 2.28 13.03
CA THR A 91 -10.47 1.36 12.64
C THR A 91 -9.20 1.67 13.42
N VAL A 92 -8.27 0.73 13.39
CA VAL A 92 -6.94 0.93 13.96
C VAL A 92 -5.90 0.81 12.84
N ASN A 93 -4.85 1.62 12.93
CA ASN A 93 -3.73 1.51 12.00
C ASN A 93 -2.97 0.22 12.31
N PRO A 94 -2.79 -0.69 11.33
CA PRO A 94 -2.13 -1.98 11.59
C PRO A 94 -0.70 -1.88 12.12
N ARG A 95 0.08 -0.92 11.66
CA ARG A 95 1.46 -0.72 12.12
C ARG A 95 1.49 -0.23 13.56
N THR A 96 0.63 0.73 13.88
CA THR A 96 0.54 1.28 15.24
C THR A 96 0.03 0.20 16.20
N LEU A 97 -0.95 -0.59 15.77
CA LEU A 97 -1.44 -1.72 16.56
C LEU A 97 -0.32 -2.72 16.85
N GLN A 98 0.45 -3.10 15.84
CA GLN A 98 1.57 -4.01 15.97
C GLN A 98 2.59 -3.50 16.99
N ALA A 99 3.02 -2.24 16.85
CA ALA A 99 4.00 -1.65 17.74
C ALA A 99 3.48 -1.52 19.17
N THR A 100 2.23 -1.09 19.32
CA THR A 100 1.59 -0.92 20.63
C THR A 100 1.43 -2.25 21.37
N LEU A 101 0.95 -3.28 20.68
CA LEU A 101 0.76 -4.60 21.29
C LEU A 101 2.09 -5.27 21.59
N LYS A 102 3.13 -5.01 20.82
CA LYS A 102 4.48 -5.47 21.12
C LYS A 102 4.96 -4.92 22.46
N GLU A 103 4.75 -3.62 22.71
CA GLU A 103 5.07 -3.00 24.00
C GLU A 103 4.23 -3.58 25.14
N VAL A 104 2.93 -3.77 24.91
CA VAL A 104 2.02 -4.39 25.90
C VAL A 104 2.54 -5.77 26.28
N ALA A 105 2.92 -6.59 25.30
CA ALA A 105 3.47 -7.92 25.54
C ALA A 105 4.78 -7.86 26.31
N GLU A 106 5.69 -6.95 25.95
CA GLU A 106 6.99 -6.78 26.63
C GLU A 106 6.82 -6.46 28.12
N GLN A 107 5.79 -5.69 28.45
CA GLN A 107 5.46 -5.34 29.84
C GLN A 107 4.71 -6.44 30.59
N ASN A 108 4.35 -7.53 29.92
CA ASN A 108 3.58 -8.64 30.46
C ASN A 108 4.26 -9.98 30.17
N ASP A 109 5.57 -10.06 30.44
CA ASP A 109 6.39 -11.27 30.31
C ASP A 109 6.39 -11.89 28.90
N GLY A 110 6.29 -11.03 27.86
CA GLY A 110 6.35 -11.47 26.48
C GLY A 110 5.04 -11.97 25.90
N GLU A 111 3.95 -11.87 26.64
CA GLU A 111 2.62 -12.34 26.22
C GLU A 111 1.57 -11.26 26.35
N LEU A 112 0.58 -11.26 25.46
CA LEU A 112 -0.55 -10.34 25.59
C LEU A 112 -1.40 -10.72 26.80
N PRO A 113 -1.95 -9.73 27.54
CA PRO A 113 -2.93 -10.01 28.60
C PRO A 113 -4.16 -10.74 28.07
N ALA A 114 -4.84 -11.47 28.96
CA ALA A 114 -5.95 -12.35 28.60
C ALA A 114 -7.11 -11.64 27.91
N GLN A 115 -7.30 -10.32 28.14
CA GLN A 115 -8.38 -9.58 27.49
C GLN A 115 -8.24 -9.51 25.97
N TYR A 116 -7.06 -9.80 25.41
CA TYR A 116 -6.84 -9.83 23.98
C TYR A 116 -7.07 -11.21 23.35
N ASP A 117 -7.37 -12.23 24.17
CA ASP A 117 -7.57 -13.60 23.69
C ASP A 117 -8.72 -13.65 22.69
N GLY A 118 -8.48 -14.28 21.54
CA GLY A 118 -9.47 -14.41 20.48
C GLY A 118 -9.72 -13.15 19.65
N LEU A 119 -9.11 -12.02 20.02
CA LEU A 119 -9.27 -10.74 19.33
C LEU A 119 -8.08 -10.38 18.45
N VAL A 120 -6.93 -10.96 18.70
CA VAL A 120 -5.68 -10.71 18.01
C VAL A 120 -5.01 -12.03 17.66
N SER A 121 -4.57 -12.16 16.43
CA SER A 121 -3.74 -13.30 16.01
C SER A 121 -2.29 -13.03 16.37
N VAL A 122 -1.64 -14.01 16.98
CA VAL A 122 -0.22 -13.92 17.35
C VAL A 122 0.56 -14.97 16.56
N TYR A 123 1.55 -14.51 15.82
CA TYR A 123 2.43 -15.38 15.05
C TYR A 123 3.88 -15.11 15.44
N ARG A 124 4.56 -16.13 15.92
CA ARG A 124 5.97 -16.05 16.33
C ARG A 124 6.83 -16.78 15.33
N TYR A 125 7.88 -16.13 14.88
CA TYR A 125 8.79 -16.73 13.90
C TYR A 125 10.20 -16.23 14.11
N MET A 126 11.16 -17.01 13.63
CA MET A 126 12.54 -16.61 13.60
C MET A 126 12.83 -15.88 12.30
N ASP A 127 13.51 -14.77 12.40
CA ASP A 127 13.81 -13.92 11.25
C ASP A 127 15.32 -13.73 11.13
N VAL A 128 15.77 -13.44 9.93
CA VAL A 128 17.17 -13.10 9.65
C VAL A 128 17.21 -11.73 8.98
N GLY A 129 17.72 -10.75 9.70
CA GLY A 129 17.90 -9.42 9.17
C GLY A 129 19.25 -9.26 8.47
N ARG A 130 19.32 -8.29 7.56
CA ARG A 130 20.56 -7.93 6.87
C ARG A 130 20.83 -6.44 7.09
N ARG A 131 22.05 -6.12 7.48
CA ARG A 131 22.54 -4.73 7.56
C ARG A 131 23.96 -4.68 7.04
N LYS A 132 24.41 -3.50 6.63
CA LYS A 132 25.80 -3.31 6.20
C LYS A 132 26.73 -3.50 7.39
N ALA A 133 27.82 -4.19 7.13
CA ALA A 133 28.86 -4.45 8.14
C ALA A 133 29.58 -3.15 8.54
#